data_3157217034567c9e6281a458f81d56d8
#
_entry.id   3157217034567c9e6281a458f81d56d8
#
_cell.length_a   1.000
_cell.length_b   1.000
_cell.length_c   1.000
_cell.angle_alpha   90.00
_cell.angle_beta   90.00
_cell.angle_gamma   90.00
#
_symmetry.space_group_name_H-M   'P 1'
#
loop_
_entity.id
_entity.type
_entity.pdbx_description
1 polymer ?
#
loop_
_entity_poly.entity_id
_entity_poly.type
_entity_poly.pdbx_seq_one_letter_code
_entity_poly.pdbx_strand_id
1 'polypeptide(L)'
;MSTDIVAASPEVAVSEISTPDPGVTVYELALGAAPFKAARFTVDPGASSAVDAHAVHETWFVVSGEGELVYDGRSYPLKAHDLFRFQPPLAHQVHNHGSEPIVIFSTWWQA
;
A
#
# COMPACT_ATOMS: atom_id res chain seq x y z
N MET A 1 17.11 -24.11 -33.62
CA MET A 1 15.83 -24.24 -32.95
C MET A 1 15.44 -22.90 -32.36
N SER A 2 14.32 -22.44 -32.76
CA SER A 2 13.77 -21.26 -32.15
C SER A 2 12.97 -21.67 -30.93
N THR A 3 13.33 -21.17 -29.81
CA THR A 3 12.47 -21.20 -28.66
C THR A 3 11.66 -19.92 -28.67
N ASP A 4 10.49 -20.00 -29.19
CA ASP A 4 9.55 -18.89 -29.11
C ASP A 4 9.13 -18.77 -27.65
N ILE A 5 9.92 -18.02 -26.88
CA ILE A 5 9.50 -17.67 -25.54
C ILE A 5 8.46 -16.57 -25.70
N VAL A 6 7.23 -16.95 -25.54
CA VAL A 6 6.17 -15.95 -25.42
C VAL A 6 6.28 -15.35 -24.03
N ALA A 7 6.76 -14.13 -23.96
CA ALA A 7 6.81 -13.42 -22.69
C ALA A 7 5.38 -13.29 -22.15
N ALA A 8 5.22 -13.53 -20.85
CA ALA A 8 3.97 -13.25 -20.17
C ALA A 8 3.66 -11.75 -20.27
N SER A 9 2.37 -11.41 -20.24
CA SER A 9 1.98 -10.01 -20.18
C SER A 9 2.68 -9.31 -19.02
N PRO A 10 3.20 -8.09 -19.22
CA PRO A 10 3.82 -7.34 -18.12
C PRO A 10 2.79 -6.82 -17.10
N GLU A 11 1.51 -6.91 -17.40
CA GLU A 11 0.48 -6.46 -16.47
C GLU A 11 0.40 -7.37 -15.25
N VAL A 12 0.31 -6.75 -14.09
CA VAL A 12 0.12 -7.46 -12.82
C VAL A 12 -1.37 -7.51 -12.52
N ALA A 13 -1.89 -8.72 -12.37
CA ALA A 13 -3.29 -8.92 -12.05
C ALA A 13 -3.56 -8.64 -10.57
N VAL A 14 -4.79 -8.23 -10.27
CA VAL A 14 -5.29 -8.17 -8.90
C VAL A 14 -5.71 -9.57 -8.49
N SER A 15 -5.10 -10.12 -7.45
CA SER A 15 -5.41 -11.46 -6.95
C SER A 15 -6.56 -11.48 -5.96
N GLU A 16 -6.75 -10.39 -5.20
CA GLU A 16 -7.77 -10.31 -4.16
C GLU A 16 -8.15 -8.85 -3.92
N ILE A 17 -9.43 -8.61 -3.67
CA ILE A 17 -9.95 -7.31 -3.26
C ILE A 17 -10.59 -7.49 -1.90
N SER A 18 -10.22 -6.65 -0.94
CA SER A 18 -10.78 -6.68 0.40
C SER A 18 -11.05 -5.28 0.92
N THR A 19 -11.93 -5.19 1.92
CA THR A 19 -12.25 -3.94 2.60
C THR A 19 -12.04 -4.16 4.10
N PRO A 20 -10.77 -4.16 4.56
CA PRO A 20 -10.46 -4.51 5.95
C PRO A 20 -11.04 -3.52 6.96
N ASP A 21 -11.26 -2.28 6.54
CA ASP A 21 -11.84 -1.22 7.37
C ASP A 21 -12.88 -0.44 6.56
N PRO A 22 -13.86 0.22 7.21
CA PRO A 22 -14.79 1.08 6.48
C PRO A 22 -14.06 2.16 5.68
N GLY A 23 -14.37 2.24 4.39
CA GLY A 23 -13.75 3.23 3.50
C GLY A 23 -12.32 2.91 3.07
N VAL A 24 -11.78 1.75 3.41
CA VAL A 24 -10.45 1.31 2.99
C VAL A 24 -10.59 0.08 2.11
N THR A 25 -10.17 0.18 0.85
CA THR A 25 -10.23 -0.93 -0.11
C THR A 25 -8.81 -1.32 -0.51
N VAL A 26 -8.50 -2.61 -0.40
CA VAL A 26 -7.17 -3.15 -0.71
C VAL A 26 -7.26 -4.05 -1.94
N TYR A 27 -6.41 -3.77 -2.92
CA TYR A 27 -6.24 -4.56 -4.13
C TYR A 27 -4.87 -5.24 -4.06
N GLU A 28 -4.86 -6.50 -3.65
CA GLU A 28 -3.62 -7.27 -3.57
C GLU A 28 -3.17 -7.68 -4.98
N LEU A 29 -1.88 -7.57 -5.25
CA LEU A 29 -1.31 -7.81 -6.56
C LEU A 29 -0.66 -9.19 -6.63
N ALA A 30 -0.87 -9.85 -7.77
CA ALA A 30 -0.32 -11.20 -8.04
C ALA A 30 1.10 -11.06 -8.60
N LEU A 31 2.09 -11.17 -7.74
CA LEU A 31 3.49 -11.03 -8.11
C LEU A 31 4.23 -12.36 -8.27
N GLY A 32 3.54 -13.48 -8.09
CA GLY A 32 4.14 -14.81 -8.25
C GLY A 32 5.29 -15.03 -7.27
N ALA A 33 6.45 -15.40 -7.81
CA ALA A 33 7.64 -15.77 -7.03
C ALA A 33 8.51 -14.57 -6.62
N ALA A 34 8.03 -13.34 -6.77
CA ALA A 34 8.80 -12.17 -6.34
C ALA A 34 9.12 -12.25 -4.84
N PRO A 35 10.30 -11.74 -4.41
CA PRO A 35 10.70 -11.80 -3.00
C PRO A 35 10.00 -10.77 -2.11
N PHE A 36 9.00 -10.11 -2.63
CA PHE A 36 8.19 -9.13 -1.90
C PHE A 36 6.74 -9.26 -2.34
N LYS A 37 5.85 -8.67 -1.57
CA LYS A 37 4.44 -8.55 -1.88
C LYS A 37 4.05 -7.11 -2.09
N ALA A 38 2.96 -6.86 -2.79
CA ALA A 38 2.48 -5.52 -3.05
C ALA A 38 0.96 -5.48 -3.10
N ALA A 39 0.43 -4.31 -2.79
CA ALA A 39 -0.98 -3.99 -2.91
C ALA A 39 -1.13 -2.51 -3.24
N ARG A 40 -2.20 -2.19 -3.94
CA ARG A 40 -2.69 -0.82 -4.01
C ARG A 40 -3.87 -0.72 -3.08
N PHE A 41 -3.95 0.33 -2.28
CA PHE A 41 -5.14 0.55 -1.48
C PHE A 41 -5.60 2.00 -1.55
N THR A 42 -6.89 2.18 -1.33
CA THR A 42 -7.53 3.48 -1.34
C THR A 42 -8.14 3.76 0.01
N VAL A 43 -8.07 5.00 0.44
CA VAL A 43 -8.71 5.49 1.67
C VAL A 43 -9.67 6.57 1.27
N ASP A 44 -10.96 6.33 1.46
CA ASP A 44 -12.01 7.28 1.11
C ASP A 44 -11.93 8.53 1.99
N PRO A 45 -12.46 9.68 1.52
CA PRO A 45 -12.58 10.86 2.36
C PRO A 45 -13.26 10.55 3.69
N GLY A 46 -12.67 11.00 4.78
CA GLY A 46 -13.18 10.77 6.13
C GLY A 46 -12.82 9.41 6.73
N ALA A 47 -12.21 8.51 5.97
CA ALA A 47 -11.84 7.19 6.45
C ALA A 47 -10.41 7.18 7.01
N SER A 48 -10.13 6.14 7.80
CA SER A 48 -8.81 5.87 8.35
C SER A 48 -8.51 4.39 8.25
N SER A 49 -7.25 4.04 7.98
CA SER A 49 -6.83 2.65 8.11
C SER A 49 -6.76 2.26 9.60
N ALA A 50 -6.81 0.97 9.87
CA ALA A 50 -6.49 0.49 11.21
C ALA A 50 -5.03 0.80 11.56
N VAL A 51 -4.73 0.87 12.85
CA VAL A 51 -3.34 0.92 13.30
C VAL A 51 -2.73 -0.44 13.03
N ASP A 52 -1.66 -0.46 12.24
CA ASP A 52 -1.02 -1.68 11.80
C ASP A 52 0.42 -1.74 12.33
N ALA A 53 0.76 -2.83 13.01
CA ALA A 53 2.09 -3.08 13.53
C ALA A 53 2.42 -4.55 13.28
N HIS A 54 3.39 -4.82 12.42
CA HIS A 54 3.70 -6.18 12.00
C HIS A 54 5.21 -6.41 11.89
N ALA A 55 5.57 -7.68 11.67
CA ALA A 55 6.98 -8.09 11.63
C ALA A 55 7.65 -7.87 10.28
N VAL A 56 6.94 -7.38 9.27
CA VAL A 56 7.50 -7.16 7.94
C VAL A 56 7.93 -5.71 7.77
N HIS A 57 8.92 -5.51 6.91
CA HIS A 57 9.24 -4.18 6.40
C HIS A 57 8.20 -3.77 5.37
N GLU A 58 7.92 -2.48 5.28
CA GLU A 58 6.93 -1.97 4.33
C GLU A 58 7.34 -0.61 3.79
N THR A 59 6.99 -0.35 2.54
CA THR A 59 7.05 1.00 1.97
C THR A 59 5.69 1.39 1.45
N TRP A 60 5.37 2.67 1.56
CA TRP A 60 4.21 3.29 0.92
C TRP A 60 4.66 4.35 -0.05
N PHE A 61 4.18 4.25 -1.27
CA PHE A 61 4.27 5.33 -2.25
C PHE A 61 2.87 5.93 -2.43
N VAL A 62 2.73 7.22 -2.17
CA VAL A 62 1.45 7.92 -2.32
C VAL A 62 1.25 8.27 -3.79
N VAL A 63 0.29 7.62 -4.43
CA VAL A 63 -0.02 7.83 -5.83
C VAL A 63 -0.79 9.13 -6.01
N SER A 64 -1.80 9.36 -5.17
CA SER A 64 -2.64 10.56 -5.23
C SER A 64 -3.33 10.80 -3.89
N GLY A 65 -3.84 12.02 -3.73
CA GLY A 65 -4.50 12.45 -2.51
C GLY A 65 -3.53 13.00 -1.47
N GLU A 66 -4.10 13.46 -0.36
CA GLU A 66 -3.31 13.97 0.76
C GLU A 66 -4.02 13.69 2.07
N GLY A 67 -3.27 13.53 3.12
CA GLY A 67 -3.78 13.20 4.43
C GLY A 67 -2.73 13.25 5.51
N GLU A 68 -2.93 12.45 6.54
CA GLU A 68 -2.04 12.36 7.68
C GLU A 68 -1.55 10.93 7.88
N LEU A 69 -0.25 10.77 7.98
CA LEU A 69 0.38 9.52 8.40
C LEU A 69 0.72 9.63 9.89
N VAL A 70 0.33 8.62 10.66
CA VAL A 70 0.80 8.47 12.04
C VAL A 70 1.75 7.28 12.07
N TYR A 71 3.00 7.53 12.43
CA TYR A 71 4.04 6.51 12.51
C TYR A 71 4.74 6.59 13.85
N ASP A 72 4.73 5.50 14.59
CA ASP A 72 5.31 5.42 15.93
C ASP A 72 4.82 6.56 16.84
N GLY A 73 3.51 6.84 16.78
CA GLY A 73 2.87 7.89 17.57
C GLY A 73 3.11 9.32 17.10
N ARG A 74 3.80 9.54 16.00
CA ARG A 74 4.06 10.85 15.43
C ARG A 74 3.28 11.08 14.17
N SER A 75 2.78 12.30 13.98
CA SER A 75 2.04 12.70 12.79
C SER A 75 2.95 13.32 11.74
N TYR A 76 2.73 12.94 10.51
CA TYR A 76 3.43 13.48 9.33
C TYR A 76 2.40 13.84 8.27
N PRO A 77 2.56 14.96 7.57
CA PRO A 77 1.74 15.21 6.39
C PRO A 77 2.06 14.18 5.31
N LEU A 78 1.02 13.77 4.59
CA LEU A 78 1.13 12.78 3.52
C LEU A 78 0.49 13.38 2.28
N LYS A 79 1.20 13.39 1.17
CA LYS A 79 0.73 13.93 -0.11
C LYS A 79 1.24 13.10 -1.28
N ALA A 80 0.68 13.33 -2.43
CA ALA A 80 1.06 12.63 -3.66
C ALA A 80 2.57 12.70 -3.89
N HIS A 81 3.11 11.55 -4.30
CA HIS A 81 4.53 11.29 -4.59
C HIS A 81 5.42 11.14 -3.36
N ASP A 82 4.90 11.23 -2.15
CA ASP A 82 5.67 10.90 -0.96
C ASP A 82 5.95 9.41 -0.91
N LEU A 83 7.12 9.06 -0.41
CA LEU A 83 7.54 7.68 -0.17
C LEU A 83 7.92 7.53 1.29
N PHE A 84 7.28 6.59 1.96
CA PHE A 84 7.54 6.30 3.37
C PHE A 84 8.06 4.88 3.53
N ARG A 85 8.93 4.69 4.51
CA ARG A 85 9.44 3.38 4.89
C ARG A 85 9.11 3.09 6.34
N PHE A 86 8.47 1.95 6.57
CA PHE A 86 8.10 1.50 7.91
C PHE A 86 8.93 0.32 8.34
N GLN A 87 9.52 0.43 9.52
CA GLN A 87 10.33 -0.64 10.12
C GLN A 87 9.52 -1.40 11.16
N PRO A 88 9.59 -2.74 11.18
CA PRO A 88 8.92 -3.51 12.22
C PRO A 88 9.58 -3.25 13.58
N PRO A 89 8.84 -3.30 14.67
CA PRO A 89 7.39 -3.50 14.76
C PRO A 89 6.60 -2.19 14.90
N LEU A 90 7.12 -1.08 14.38
CA LEU A 90 6.56 0.25 14.62
C LEU A 90 5.20 0.40 13.94
N ALA A 91 4.23 0.94 14.68
CA ALA A 91 2.87 1.08 14.22
C ALA A 91 2.72 2.24 13.23
N HIS A 92 1.87 2.05 12.22
CA HIS A 92 1.53 3.08 11.26
C HIS A 92 0.03 3.08 10.95
N GLN A 93 -0.48 4.25 10.57
CA GLN A 93 -1.89 4.47 10.26
C GLN A 93 -2.01 5.68 9.34
N VAL A 94 -2.96 5.65 8.42
CA VAL A 94 -3.27 6.81 7.57
C VAL A 94 -4.68 7.29 7.83
N HIS A 95 -4.84 8.61 7.90
CA HIS A 95 -6.12 9.30 8.01
C HIS A 95 -6.35 10.18 6.78
N ASN A 96 -7.53 10.08 6.20
CA ASN A 96 -7.93 10.95 5.12
C ASN A 96 -8.90 12.02 5.65
N HIS A 97 -8.38 13.20 5.91
CA HIS A 97 -9.18 14.36 6.33
C HIS A 97 -9.62 15.25 5.16
N GLY A 98 -9.25 14.87 3.94
CA GLY A 98 -9.53 15.64 2.74
C GLY A 98 -10.86 15.28 2.09
N SER A 99 -11.05 15.79 0.87
CA SER A 99 -12.24 15.57 0.06
C SER A 99 -12.04 14.59 -1.10
N GLU A 100 -10.80 14.17 -1.34
CA GLU A 100 -10.44 13.23 -2.39
C GLU A 100 -9.92 11.92 -1.80
N PRO A 101 -10.09 10.79 -2.50
CA PRO A 101 -9.47 9.53 -2.06
C PRO A 101 -7.96 9.64 -1.99
N ILE A 102 -7.35 8.96 -1.02
CA ILE A 102 -5.91 8.73 -1.01
C ILE A 102 -5.68 7.38 -1.67
N VAL A 103 -4.76 7.35 -2.64
CA VAL A 103 -4.34 6.11 -3.29
C VAL A 103 -2.89 5.85 -2.94
N ILE A 104 -2.63 4.68 -2.37
CA ILE A 104 -1.30 4.29 -1.91
C ILE A 104 -0.91 2.97 -2.55
N PHE A 105 0.34 2.89 -3.01
CA PHE A 105 0.97 1.65 -3.44
C PHE A 105 1.90 1.17 -2.34
N SER A 106 1.62 -0.03 -1.81
CA SER A 106 2.36 -0.61 -0.70
C SER A 106 3.17 -1.81 -1.17
N THR A 107 4.40 -1.91 -0.70
CA THR A 107 5.23 -3.12 -0.85
C THR A 107 5.72 -3.55 0.52
N TRP A 108 5.78 -4.87 0.75
CA TRP A 108 6.29 -5.39 2.02
C TRP A 108 7.07 -6.68 1.81
N TRP A 109 8.00 -6.93 2.72
CA TRP A 109 8.88 -8.09 2.66
C TRP A 109 9.39 -8.45 4.05
N GLN A 110 9.83 -9.67 4.19
CA GLN A 110 10.51 -10.12 5.40
C GLN A 110 12.00 -9.83 5.32
N ALA A 111 12.54 -9.38 6.42
CA ALA A 111 13.98 -9.14 6.52
C ALA A 111 14.74 -10.43 6.81
#